data_12c51560ad5d336cec5dc7d282f3220e
#
_entry.id   12c51560ad5d336cec5dc7d282f3220e
#
_cell.length_a   1.000
_cell.length_b   1.000
_cell.length_c   1.000
_cell.angle_alpha   90.00
_cell.angle_beta   90.00
_cell.angle_gamma   90.00
#
_symmetry.space_group_name_H-M   'P 1'
#
loop_
_entity.id
_entity.type
_entity.pdbx_description
1 polymer ?
#
loop_
_entity_poly.entity_id
_entity_poly.type
_entity_poly.pdbx_seq_one_letter_code
_entity_poly.pdbx_strand_id
1 'polypeptide(L)'
;MIGLHYAYADESGDPGYAFSENSSPRFVLGVILPDQPEQLIDRLLALRRALGKPATFEFRYHQANAGIRQAFFDVLRDEPVSLLVAVIHKQYAPADFRRLGKSGIYSHALAGLALRAPVKLTNCKLHLDGSGKQKQFLQGLKAQVRWACRVASRPEQSWEGIRLLDSTHPLIQCADMITGAVADHANHNDDRWLAAISAQMAVLWHERFEMDGEKRNSLD
;
A
#
# COMPACT_ATOMS: atom_id res chain seq x y z
N MET A 1 -16.33 20.13 12.88
CA MET A 1 -14.85 19.91 12.95
C MET A 1 -14.55 18.75 12.05
N ILE A 2 -13.68 18.92 11.03
CA ILE A 2 -13.22 17.80 10.21
C ILE A 2 -12.26 17.02 11.12
N GLY A 3 -12.65 15.81 11.52
CA GLY A 3 -11.83 14.96 12.39
C GLY A 3 -10.49 14.61 11.72
N LEU A 4 -9.49 14.30 12.53
CA LEU A 4 -8.22 13.76 12.06
C LEU A 4 -8.46 12.30 11.61
N HIS A 5 -8.09 12.00 10.37
CA HIS A 5 -8.14 10.65 9.82
C HIS A 5 -6.79 9.95 9.93
N TYR A 6 -6.82 8.63 9.89
CA TYR A 6 -5.62 7.79 9.90
C TYR A 6 -5.63 6.85 8.70
N ALA A 7 -4.47 6.71 8.09
CA ALA A 7 -4.22 5.73 7.04
C ALA A 7 -3.07 4.81 7.47
N TYR A 8 -3.09 3.60 6.95
CA TYR A 8 -2.07 2.58 7.26
C TYR A 8 -1.56 1.98 5.98
N ALA A 9 -0.27 1.74 5.89
CA ALA A 9 0.34 1.24 4.67
C ALA A 9 1.41 0.19 4.95
N ASP A 10 1.49 -0.73 4.02
CA ASP A 10 2.53 -1.75 3.95
C ASP A 10 2.90 -2.02 2.48
N GLU A 11 4.04 -2.67 2.25
CA GLU A 11 4.51 -3.03 0.92
C GLU A 11 4.60 -4.54 0.72
N SER A 12 4.61 -4.94 -0.55
CA SER A 12 4.93 -6.29 -1.00
C SER A 12 5.92 -6.23 -2.16
N GLY A 13 6.87 -7.12 -2.14
CA GLY A 13 7.98 -7.13 -3.09
C GLY A 13 9.14 -6.23 -2.64
N ASP A 14 10.35 -6.65 -2.98
CA ASP A 14 11.57 -5.90 -2.67
C ASP A 14 11.65 -4.59 -3.47
N PRO A 15 11.98 -3.44 -2.87
CA PRO A 15 12.15 -2.18 -3.59
C PRO A 15 13.45 -2.09 -4.41
N GLY A 16 14.33 -3.09 -4.38
CA GLY A 16 15.57 -3.14 -5.15
C GLY A 16 15.38 -3.52 -6.62
N TYR A 17 16.49 -3.49 -7.36
CA TYR A 17 16.54 -3.79 -8.80
C TYR A 17 17.50 -4.93 -9.15
N ALA A 18 17.98 -5.70 -8.18
CA ALA A 18 18.86 -6.85 -8.39
C ALA A 18 18.06 -8.10 -8.79
N PHE A 19 17.47 -8.09 -9.98
CA PHE A 19 16.58 -9.16 -10.45
C PHE A 19 17.27 -10.53 -10.57
N SER A 20 18.57 -10.56 -10.81
CA SER A 20 19.40 -11.78 -10.79
C SER A 20 19.54 -12.40 -9.39
N GLU A 21 19.25 -11.62 -8.34
CA GLU A 21 19.39 -12.04 -6.93
C GLU A 21 18.04 -12.12 -6.23
N ASN A 22 16.97 -12.50 -6.95
CA ASN A 22 15.61 -12.66 -6.45
C ASN A 22 14.85 -11.37 -6.09
N SER A 23 15.25 -10.20 -6.61
CA SER A 23 14.41 -9.01 -6.51
C SER A 23 13.10 -9.22 -7.27
N SER A 24 11.96 -8.94 -6.65
CA SER A 24 10.66 -9.11 -7.29
C SER A 24 10.54 -8.18 -8.51
N PRO A 25 9.88 -8.60 -9.61
CA PRO A 25 9.68 -7.76 -10.80
C PRO A 25 8.74 -6.58 -10.55
N ARG A 26 7.95 -6.66 -9.49
CA ARG A 26 6.99 -5.63 -9.09
C ARG A 26 7.21 -5.21 -7.65
N PHE A 27 6.95 -3.93 -7.39
CA PHE A 27 6.83 -3.37 -6.04
C PHE A 27 5.40 -2.91 -5.88
N VAL A 28 4.73 -3.36 -4.82
CA VAL A 28 3.34 -3.03 -4.52
C VAL A 28 3.32 -2.27 -3.20
N LEU A 29 2.66 -1.11 -3.17
CA LEU A 29 2.42 -0.33 -1.96
C LEU A 29 0.91 -0.18 -1.78
N GLY A 30 0.39 -0.70 -0.67
CA GLY A 30 -1.02 -0.59 -0.30
C GLY A 30 -1.21 0.42 0.82
N VAL A 31 -2.25 1.24 0.71
CA VAL A 31 -2.71 2.17 1.75
C VAL A 31 -4.16 1.90 2.03
N ILE A 32 -4.50 1.71 3.29
CA ILE A 32 -5.89 1.60 3.76
C ILE A 32 -6.31 2.87 4.50
N LEU A 33 -7.53 3.33 4.22
CA LEU A 33 -8.18 4.45 4.89
C LEU A 33 -9.50 3.94 5.49
N PRO A 34 -9.49 3.45 6.73
CA PRO A 34 -10.72 3.01 7.39
C PRO A 34 -11.53 4.22 7.87
N ASP A 35 -12.83 4.22 7.63
CA ASP A 35 -13.73 5.25 8.16
C ASP A 35 -13.86 5.16 9.68
N GLN A 36 -13.79 3.93 10.20
CA GLN A 36 -13.91 3.60 11.63
C GLN A 36 -12.78 2.67 12.06
N PRO A 37 -11.56 3.21 12.29
CA PRO A 37 -10.39 2.38 12.57
C PRO A 37 -10.53 1.49 13.81
N GLU A 38 -11.13 1.98 14.89
CA GLU A 38 -11.34 1.22 16.12
C GLU A 38 -12.28 0.02 15.90
N GLN A 39 -13.35 0.22 15.14
CA GLN A 39 -14.29 -0.87 14.79
C GLN A 39 -13.60 -1.95 13.95
N LEU A 40 -12.81 -1.56 12.96
CA LEU A 40 -12.07 -2.52 12.14
C LEU A 40 -11.04 -3.28 12.99
N ILE A 41 -10.35 -2.62 13.91
CA ILE A 41 -9.45 -3.28 14.88
C ILE A 41 -10.23 -4.35 15.68
N ASP A 42 -11.37 -3.99 16.24
CA ASP A 42 -12.17 -4.92 17.04
C ASP A 42 -12.64 -6.14 16.23
N ARG A 43 -13.01 -5.93 14.96
CA ARG A 43 -13.38 -7.01 14.02
C ARG A 43 -12.21 -7.94 13.74
N LEU A 44 -11.01 -7.41 13.48
CA LEU A 44 -9.81 -8.21 13.25
C LEU A 44 -9.38 -9.00 14.51
N LEU A 45 -9.49 -8.39 15.69
CA LEU A 45 -9.24 -9.07 16.95
C LEU A 45 -10.27 -10.17 17.24
N ALA A 46 -11.55 -9.93 16.90
CA ALA A 46 -12.60 -10.94 17.02
C ALA A 46 -12.37 -12.10 16.04
N LEU A 47 -11.98 -11.83 14.80
CA LEU A 47 -11.60 -12.84 13.82
C LEU A 47 -10.45 -13.72 14.32
N ARG A 48 -9.39 -13.10 14.86
CA ARG A 48 -8.26 -13.84 15.43
C ARG A 48 -8.70 -14.82 16.52
N ARG A 49 -9.60 -14.39 17.42
CA ARG A 49 -10.18 -15.26 18.46
C ARG A 49 -11.03 -16.39 17.86
N ALA A 50 -11.88 -16.07 16.89
CA ALA A 50 -12.74 -17.05 16.22
C ALA A 50 -11.94 -18.14 15.48
N LEU A 51 -10.76 -17.80 14.97
CA LEU A 51 -9.82 -18.74 14.35
C LEU A 51 -9.00 -19.54 15.38
N GLY A 52 -9.24 -19.38 16.68
CA GLY A 52 -8.48 -20.05 17.74
C GLY A 52 -7.01 -19.66 17.81
N LYS A 53 -6.65 -18.45 17.31
CA LYS A 53 -5.26 -18.00 17.28
C LYS A 53 -4.87 -17.26 18.57
N PRO A 54 -3.61 -17.41 19.03
CA PRO A 54 -3.12 -16.71 20.21
C PRO A 54 -3.08 -15.20 20.00
N ALA A 55 -3.01 -14.42 21.09
CA ALA A 55 -2.95 -12.97 21.04
C ALA A 55 -1.75 -12.42 20.26
N THR A 56 -0.67 -13.18 20.18
CA THR A 56 0.56 -12.87 19.45
C THR A 56 0.50 -13.24 17.96
N PHE A 57 -0.59 -13.84 17.50
CA PHE A 57 -0.75 -14.17 16.08
C PHE A 57 -0.93 -12.90 15.27
N GLU A 58 -0.14 -12.79 14.20
CA GLU A 58 -0.23 -11.70 13.22
C GLU A 58 -0.81 -12.23 11.90
N PHE A 59 -1.73 -11.46 11.32
CA PHE A 59 -2.18 -11.69 9.96
C PHE A 59 -1.09 -11.23 9.00
N ARG A 60 -0.42 -12.19 8.35
CA ARG A 60 0.61 -11.95 7.33
C ARG A 60 0.25 -12.72 6.08
N TYR A 61 0.12 -12.02 4.96
CA TYR A 61 -0.41 -12.62 3.74
C TYR A 61 0.37 -13.86 3.29
N HIS A 62 1.69 -13.76 3.23
CA HIS A 62 2.55 -14.87 2.78
C HIS A 62 2.59 -16.06 3.76
N GLN A 63 2.23 -15.86 5.02
CA GLN A 63 2.18 -16.91 6.03
C GLN A 63 0.77 -17.48 6.23
N ALA A 64 -0.25 -16.76 5.80
CA ALA A 64 -1.64 -17.17 5.92
C ALA A 64 -1.98 -18.27 4.89
N ASN A 65 -2.58 -19.35 5.34
CA ASN A 65 -3.18 -20.33 4.45
C ASN A 65 -4.49 -19.81 3.83
N ALA A 66 -5.03 -20.54 2.85
CA ALA A 66 -6.24 -20.13 2.13
C ALA A 66 -7.45 -19.91 3.06
N GLY A 67 -7.62 -20.73 4.10
CA GLY A 67 -8.72 -20.58 5.05
C GLY A 67 -8.62 -19.28 5.89
N ILE A 68 -7.42 -18.94 6.33
CA ILE A 68 -7.16 -17.69 7.05
C ILE A 68 -7.39 -16.47 6.12
N ARG A 69 -6.87 -16.53 4.88
CA ARG A 69 -7.10 -15.46 3.89
C ARG A 69 -8.59 -15.28 3.61
N GLN A 70 -9.32 -16.38 3.39
CA GLN A 70 -10.77 -16.33 3.17
C GLN A 70 -11.49 -15.63 4.31
N ALA A 71 -11.27 -16.10 5.55
CA ALA A 71 -11.91 -15.52 6.73
C ALA A 71 -11.57 -14.05 6.93
N PHE A 72 -10.32 -13.66 6.62
CA PHE A 72 -9.87 -12.27 6.70
C PHE A 72 -10.60 -11.39 5.67
N PHE A 73 -10.62 -11.79 4.41
CA PHE A 73 -11.25 -11.01 3.34
C PHE A 73 -12.77 -11.02 3.44
N ASP A 74 -13.39 -12.04 4.03
CA ASP A 74 -14.83 -12.04 4.34
C ASP A 74 -15.18 -10.97 5.37
N VAL A 75 -14.35 -10.77 6.40
CA VAL A 75 -14.52 -9.65 7.35
C VAL A 75 -14.34 -8.31 6.65
N LEU A 76 -13.28 -8.17 5.86
CA LEU A 76 -12.93 -6.87 5.25
C LEU A 76 -13.95 -6.41 4.19
N ARG A 77 -14.60 -7.35 3.49
CA ARG A 77 -15.58 -7.07 2.42
C ARG A 77 -16.70 -6.13 2.85
N ASP A 78 -17.13 -6.22 4.10
CA ASP A 78 -18.28 -5.49 4.63
C ASP A 78 -17.85 -4.24 5.43
N GLU A 79 -16.54 -3.98 5.54
CA GLU A 79 -16.04 -2.84 6.30
C GLU A 79 -15.96 -1.56 5.46
N PRO A 80 -16.32 -0.41 6.04
CA PRO A 80 -16.20 0.89 5.37
C PRO A 80 -14.74 1.33 5.34
N VAL A 81 -14.02 0.91 4.31
CA VAL A 81 -12.60 1.20 4.12
C VAL A 81 -12.33 1.55 2.66
N SER A 82 -11.50 2.56 2.41
CA SER A 82 -11.01 2.90 1.08
C SER A 82 -9.60 2.37 0.90
N LEU A 83 -9.34 1.71 -0.22
CA LEU A 83 -8.06 1.10 -0.55
C LEU A 83 -7.39 1.87 -1.69
N LEU A 84 -6.14 2.26 -1.50
CA LEU A 84 -5.31 2.87 -2.53
C LEU A 84 -4.09 1.96 -2.73
N VAL A 85 -3.91 1.42 -3.92
CA VAL A 85 -2.79 0.51 -4.20
C VAL A 85 -2.04 0.93 -5.45
N ALA A 86 -0.71 1.00 -5.34
CA ALA A 86 0.23 1.21 -6.44
C ALA A 86 0.96 -0.08 -6.76
N VAL A 87 1.02 -0.44 -8.04
CA VAL A 87 1.80 -1.55 -8.58
C VAL A 87 2.86 -0.97 -9.53
N ILE A 88 4.11 -0.96 -9.11
CA ILE A 88 5.24 -0.45 -9.90
C ILE A 88 5.91 -1.61 -10.64
N HIS A 89 5.86 -1.63 -11.96
CA HIS A 89 6.49 -2.62 -12.81
C HIS A 89 7.97 -2.29 -13.02
N LYS A 90 8.85 -2.75 -12.11
CA LYS A 90 10.26 -2.34 -12.03
C LYS A 90 11.13 -2.80 -13.18
N GLN A 91 10.80 -3.92 -13.81
CA GLN A 91 11.66 -4.56 -14.82
C GLN A 91 11.95 -3.66 -16.03
N TYR A 92 11.04 -2.74 -16.37
CA TYR A 92 11.18 -1.79 -17.46
C TYR A 92 11.49 -0.36 -16.97
N ALA A 93 11.77 -0.19 -15.70
CA ALA A 93 12.05 1.13 -15.14
C ALA A 93 13.31 1.74 -15.82
N PRO A 94 13.24 3.00 -16.27
CA PRO A 94 14.37 3.68 -16.88
C PRO A 94 15.51 3.89 -15.89
N ALA A 95 16.72 4.10 -16.42
CA ALA A 95 17.92 4.23 -15.59
C ALA A 95 17.81 5.33 -14.52
N ASP A 96 17.18 6.45 -14.87
CA ASP A 96 16.98 7.57 -13.94
C ASP A 96 16.07 7.20 -12.79
N PHE A 97 15.00 6.46 -13.07
CA PHE A 97 14.10 5.96 -12.02
C PHE A 97 14.82 4.95 -11.11
N ARG A 98 15.65 4.04 -11.68
CA ARG A 98 16.44 3.08 -10.89
C ARG A 98 17.46 3.75 -9.99
N ARG A 99 18.04 4.89 -10.41
CA ARG A 99 19.00 5.67 -9.60
C ARG A 99 18.36 6.27 -8.34
N LEU A 100 17.03 6.42 -8.29
CA LEU A 100 16.33 6.86 -7.09
C LEU A 100 16.46 5.86 -5.94
N GLY A 101 16.78 4.60 -6.23
CA GLY A 101 16.95 3.54 -5.25
C GLY A 101 15.69 3.21 -4.46
N LYS A 102 15.88 2.51 -3.35
CA LYS A 102 14.77 2.03 -2.50
C LYS A 102 13.87 3.16 -1.98
N SER A 103 14.45 4.26 -1.53
CA SER A 103 13.68 5.41 -1.04
C SER A 103 12.89 6.11 -2.14
N GLY A 104 13.43 6.12 -3.37
CA GLY A 104 12.79 6.78 -4.50
C GLY A 104 11.56 6.04 -4.98
N ILE A 105 11.61 4.72 -5.12
CA ILE A 105 10.44 3.93 -5.53
C ILE A 105 9.30 4.06 -4.51
N TYR A 106 9.65 4.07 -3.22
CA TYR A 106 8.69 4.25 -2.14
C TYR A 106 8.02 5.62 -2.20
N SER A 107 8.83 6.67 -2.36
CA SER A 107 8.34 8.05 -2.47
C SER A 107 7.49 8.26 -3.72
N HIS A 108 7.86 7.67 -4.84
CA HIS A 108 7.12 7.72 -6.10
C HIS A 108 5.75 7.03 -5.95
N ALA A 109 5.72 5.81 -5.42
CA ALA A 109 4.47 5.09 -5.16
C ALA A 109 3.54 5.87 -4.24
N LEU A 110 4.06 6.36 -3.11
CA LEU A 110 3.26 7.09 -2.14
C LEU A 110 2.75 8.44 -2.68
N ALA A 111 3.58 9.20 -3.39
CA ALA A 111 3.16 10.45 -4.04
C ALA A 111 2.11 10.19 -5.13
N GLY A 112 2.30 9.14 -5.93
CA GLY A 112 1.36 8.73 -6.97
C GLY A 112 -0.01 8.37 -6.40
N LEU A 113 -0.06 7.64 -5.28
CA LEU A 113 -1.30 7.34 -4.56
C LEU A 113 -1.93 8.60 -3.97
N ALA A 114 -1.14 9.47 -3.34
CA ALA A 114 -1.63 10.72 -2.78
C ALA A 114 -2.32 11.58 -3.85
N LEU A 115 -1.69 11.73 -5.01
CA LEU A 115 -2.24 12.51 -6.13
C LEU A 115 -3.51 11.91 -6.75
N ARG A 116 -3.74 10.61 -6.59
CA ARG A 116 -4.92 9.90 -7.12
C ARG A 116 -6.00 9.68 -6.07
N ALA A 117 -5.71 9.95 -4.81
CA ALA A 117 -6.67 9.78 -3.74
C ALA A 117 -7.96 10.59 -4.02
N PRO A 118 -9.15 9.99 -3.85
CA PRO A 118 -10.43 10.69 -4.09
C PRO A 118 -10.75 11.67 -2.97
N VAL A 119 -10.01 11.64 -1.87
CA VAL A 119 -10.20 12.49 -0.68
C VAL A 119 -8.97 13.35 -0.42
N LYS A 120 -9.17 14.49 0.26
CA LYS A 120 -8.05 15.34 0.71
C LYS A 120 -7.30 14.68 1.86
N LEU A 121 -5.97 14.71 1.80
CA LEU A 121 -5.10 14.04 2.78
C LEU A 121 -4.48 14.99 3.81
N THR A 122 -4.74 16.28 3.74
CA THR A 122 -4.19 17.31 4.66
C THR A 122 -4.55 17.07 6.13
N ASN A 123 -5.66 16.39 6.40
CA ASN A 123 -6.07 16.00 7.76
C ASN A 123 -5.91 14.49 8.00
N CYS A 124 -5.04 13.83 7.22
CA CYS A 124 -4.82 12.40 7.33
C CYS A 124 -3.36 12.11 7.72
N LYS A 125 -3.15 11.38 8.81
CA LYS A 125 -1.84 10.86 9.22
C LYS A 125 -1.66 9.46 8.67
N LEU A 126 -0.55 9.26 7.94
CA LEU A 126 -0.17 7.96 7.41
C LEU A 126 0.76 7.24 8.39
N HIS A 127 0.42 5.99 8.68
CA HIS A 127 1.26 5.05 9.41
C HIS A 127 1.81 4.00 8.45
N LEU A 128 3.13 3.88 8.38
CA LEU A 128 3.84 2.86 7.60
C LEU A 128 4.32 1.76 8.51
N ASP A 129 4.39 0.52 8.01
CA ASP A 129 5.07 -0.54 8.75
C ASP A 129 6.52 -0.17 8.99
N GLY A 130 7.02 -0.45 10.20
CA GLY A 130 8.41 -0.28 10.56
C GLY A 130 8.69 0.13 11.99
N SER A 131 9.94 0.02 12.36
CA SER A 131 10.45 0.40 13.68
C SER A 131 11.24 1.71 13.65
N GLY A 132 11.23 2.47 14.73
CA GLY A 132 11.68 3.86 14.87
C GLY A 132 13.11 4.25 14.49
N LYS A 133 13.91 3.37 13.86
CA LYS A 133 15.30 3.64 13.46
C LYS A 133 15.44 4.37 12.11
N GLN A 134 14.33 4.73 11.44
CA GLN A 134 14.33 5.24 10.06
C GLN A 134 13.98 6.73 9.96
N LYS A 135 14.39 7.55 10.92
CA LYS A 135 14.02 8.98 10.97
C LYS A 135 14.40 9.76 9.70
N GLN A 136 15.59 9.53 9.16
CA GLN A 136 16.05 10.20 7.92
C GLN A 136 15.22 9.77 6.70
N PHE A 137 14.91 8.47 6.59
CA PHE A 137 14.02 7.96 5.55
C PHE A 137 12.66 8.65 5.59
N LEU A 138 12.02 8.73 6.76
CA LEU A 138 10.72 9.39 6.91
C LEU A 138 10.76 10.89 6.57
N GLN A 139 11.83 11.59 6.93
CA GLN A 139 11.99 13.00 6.59
C GLN A 139 12.09 13.19 5.07
N GLY A 140 12.91 12.39 4.40
CA GLY A 140 13.04 12.38 2.95
C GLY A 140 11.70 12.07 2.25
N LEU A 141 11.02 11.01 2.71
CA LEU A 141 9.72 10.60 2.18
C LEU A 141 8.68 11.73 2.27
N LYS A 142 8.55 12.35 3.45
CA LYS A 142 7.65 13.49 3.66
C LYS A 142 7.96 14.65 2.72
N ALA A 143 9.24 14.99 2.58
CA ALA A 143 9.68 16.11 1.73
C ALA A 143 9.35 15.83 0.26
N GLN A 144 9.62 14.63 -0.24
CA GLN A 144 9.37 14.24 -1.62
C GLN A 144 7.88 14.19 -1.95
N VAL A 145 7.04 13.61 -1.09
CA VAL A 145 5.58 13.59 -1.30
C VAL A 145 5.01 15.01 -1.32
N ARG A 146 5.41 15.87 -0.38
CA ARG A 146 4.97 17.28 -0.35
C ARG A 146 5.42 18.04 -1.60
N TRP A 147 6.63 17.82 -2.05
CA TRP A 147 7.15 18.44 -3.26
C TRP A 147 6.34 18.01 -4.48
N ALA A 148 6.11 16.68 -4.65
CA ALA A 148 5.31 16.15 -5.76
C ALA A 148 3.89 16.74 -5.79
N CYS A 149 3.22 16.82 -4.63
CA CYS A 149 1.88 17.39 -4.53
C CYS A 149 1.87 18.88 -4.88
N ARG A 150 2.91 19.65 -4.48
CA ARG A 150 3.04 21.08 -4.88
C ARG A 150 3.27 21.25 -6.37
N VAL A 151 4.18 20.49 -6.96
CA VAL A 151 4.47 20.53 -8.40
C VAL A 151 3.23 20.22 -9.22
N ALA A 152 2.42 19.27 -8.75
CA ALA A 152 1.14 18.93 -9.37
C ALA A 152 0.01 19.93 -9.06
N SER A 153 0.29 21.05 -8.37
CA SER A 153 -0.70 22.05 -7.93
C SER A 153 -1.83 21.46 -7.07
N ARG A 154 -1.53 20.41 -6.32
CA ARG A 154 -2.47 19.72 -5.43
C ARG A 154 -1.91 19.55 -3.99
N PRO A 155 -1.54 20.65 -3.30
CA PRO A 155 -0.92 20.57 -1.97
C PRO A 155 -1.84 19.91 -0.92
N GLU A 156 -3.16 19.96 -1.11
CA GLU A 156 -4.16 19.33 -0.26
C GLU A 156 -4.11 17.79 -0.29
N GLN A 157 -3.45 17.21 -1.26
CA GLN A 157 -3.20 15.76 -1.35
C GLN A 157 -1.97 15.31 -0.57
N SER A 158 -1.22 16.23 0.04
CA SER A 158 -0.11 15.84 0.90
C SER A 158 -0.62 15.38 2.26
N TRP A 159 -0.13 14.23 2.73
CA TRP A 159 -0.40 13.71 4.08
C TRP A 159 -0.01 14.74 5.16
N GLU A 160 -0.84 14.92 6.18
CA GLU A 160 -0.53 15.78 7.34
C GLU A 160 0.78 15.35 8.00
N GLY A 161 0.95 14.05 8.20
CA GLY A 161 2.15 13.46 8.74
C GLY A 161 2.33 12.01 8.30
N ILE A 162 3.59 11.55 8.32
CA ILE A 162 3.94 10.16 8.06
C ILE A 162 4.74 9.68 9.28
N ARG A 163 4.38 8.53 9.85
CA ARG A 163 5.02 7.91 11.01
C ARG A 163 5.21 6.42 10.75
N LEU A 164 6.10 5.80 11.52
CA LEU A 164 6.20 4.36 11.59
C LEU A 164 5.29 3.83 12.69
N LEU A 165 4.77 2.64 12.46
CA LEU A 165 3.97 1.89 13.40
C LEU A 165 4.42 0.42 13.34
N ASP A 166 4.38 -0.26 14.47
CA ASP A 166 4.83 -1.63 14.60
C ASP A 166 3.93 -2.61 13.84
N SER A 167 4.51 -3.64 13.22
CA SER A 167 3.80 -4.68 12.47
C SER A 167 2.77 -5.46 13.30
N THR A 168 2.86 -5.41 14.63
CA THR A 168 1.85 -6.02 15.52
C THR A 168 0.52 -5.27 15.51
N HIS A 169 0.49 -4.04 14.99
CA HIS A 169 -0.74 -3.25 14.93
C HIS A 169 -1.74 -3.83 13.92
N PRO A 170 -3.00 -4.11 14.29
CA PRO A 170 -3.95 -4.82 13.42
C PRO A 170 -4.19 -4.16 12.05
N LEU A 171 -4.12 -2.83 11.96
CA LEU A 171 -4.33 -2.13 10.68
C LEU A 171 -3.08 -2.11 9.79
N ILE A 172 -1.88 -2.28 10.32
CA ILE A 172 -0.68 -2.58 9.53
C ILE A 172 -0.80 -3.99 8.95
N GLN A 173 -1.22 -4.97 9.77
CA GLN A 173 -1.50 -6.33 9.27
C GLN A 173 -2.60 -6.33 8.20
N CYS A 174 -3.60 -5.47 8.33
CA CYS A 174 -4.62 -5.29 7.30
C CYS A 174 -4.01 -4.78 5.99
N ALA A 175 -3.10 -3.82 6.06
CA ALA A 175 -2.38 -3.33 4.87
C ALA A 175 -1.50 -4.43 4.24
N ASP A 176 -0.78 -5.25 5.02
CA ASP A 176 -0.02 -6.43 4.54
C ASP A 176 -0.94 -7.40 3.78
N MET A 177 -2.07 -7.79 4.37
CA MET A 177 -3.00 -8.73 3.74
C MET A 177 -3.53 -8.22 2.39
N ILE A 178 -3.87 -6.94 2.29
CA ILE A 178 -4.36 -6.31 1.04
C ILE A 178 -3.24 -6.21 0.02
N THR A 179 -2.08 -5.73 0.43
CA THR A 179 -0.92 -5.54 -0.46
C THR A 179 -0.45 -6.87 -1.02
N GLY A 180 -0.45 -7.93 -0.19
CA GLY A 180 -0.15 -9.29 -0.61
C GLY A 180 -1.15 -9.85 -1.62
N ALA A 181 -2.45 -9.59 -1.44
CA ALA A 181 -3.49 -10.01 -2.39
C ALA A 181 -3.32 -9.36 -3.77
N VAL A 182 -3.02 -8.04 -3.79
CA VAL A 182 -2.75 -7.33 -5.04
C VAL A 182 -1.44 -7.80 -5.68
N ALA A 183 -0.42 -8.12 -4.87
CA ALA A 183 0.84 -8.66 -5.38
C ALA A 183 0.65 -10.06 -6.01
N ASP A 184 -0.17 -10.93 -5.42
CA ASP A 184 -0.51 -12.24 -6.00
C ASP A 184 -1.26 -12.09 -7.33
N HIS A 185 -2.24 -11.19 -7.40
CA HIS A 185 -2.89 -10.85 -8.67
C HIS A 185 -1.85 -10.36 -9.70
N ALA A 186 -1.04 -9.38 -9.34
CA ALA A 186 -0.08 -8.78 -10.25
C ALA A 186 1.00 -9.77 -10.73
N ASN A 187 1.48 -10.68 -9.87
CA ASN A 187 2.58 -11.61 -10.18
C ASN A 187 2.10 -12.96 -10.73
N HIS A 188 0.93 -13.44 -10.33
CA HIS A 188 0.46 -14.80 -10.60
C HIS A 188 -0.91 -14.86 -11.28
N ASN A 189 -1.57 -13.71 -11.55
CA ASN A 189 -2.95 -13.61 -12.06
C ASN A 189 -3.96 -14.31 -11.11
N ASP A 190 -3.71 -14.27 -9.80
CA ASP A 190 -4.62 -14.83 -8.81
C ASP A 190 -5.62 -13.73 -8.36
N ASP A 191 -6.82 -13.76 -8.93
CA ASP A 191 -7.85 -12.73 -8.72
C ASP A 191 -8.72 -12.97 -7.48
N ARG A 192 -8.61 -14.14 -6.84
CA ARG A 192 -9.52 -14.57 -5.77
C ARG A 192 -9.69 -13.54 -4.67
N TRP A 193 -8.58 -13.01 -4.19
CA TRP A 193 -8.56 -12.09 -3.07
C TRP A 193 -8.78 -10.64 -3.48
N LEU A 194 -8.29 -10.27 -4.66
CA LEU A 194 -8.55 -8.93 -5.23
C LEU A 194 -10.04 -8.74 -5.50
N ALA A 195 -10.73 -9.77 -6.05
CA ALA A 195 -12.16 -9.72 -6.27
C ALA A 195 -12.96 -9.49 -4.98
N ALA A 196 -12.49 -10.08 -3.84
CA ALA A 196 -13.16 -9.92 -2.55
C ALA A 196 -13.15 -8.49 -2.00
N ILE A 197 -12.18 -7.67 -2.41
CA ILE A 197 -12.00 -6.27 -1.94
C ILE A 197 -12.19 -5.24 -3.07
N SER A 198 -12.71 -5.65 -4.21
CA SER A 198 -12.85 -4.77 -5.38
C SER A 198 -13.77 -3.58 -5.12
N ALA A 199 -14.81 -3.76 -4.31
CA ALA A 199 -15.76 -2.69 -3.95
C ALA A 199 -15.12 -1.58 -3.11
N GLN A 200 -14.09 -1.88 -2.32
CA GLN A 200 -13.35 -0.93 -1.50
C GLN A 200 -12.18 -0.27 -2.25
N MET A 201 -11.84 -0.75 -3.45
CA MET A 201 -10.70 -0.29 -4.22
C MET A 201 -10.96 1.10 -4.82
N ALA A 202 -10.59 2.15 -4.11
CA ALA A 202 -10.71 3.52 -4.57
C ALA A 202 -9.65 3.90 -5.62
N VAL A 203 -8.44 3.31 -5.53
CA VAL A 203 -7.35 3.48 -6.49
C VAL A 203 -6.60 2.17 -6.66
N LEU A 204 -6.50 1.67 -7.89
CA LEU A 204 -5.54 0.65 -8.29
C LEU A 204 -4.72 1.23 -9.44
N TRP A 205 -3.51 1.68 -9.13
CA TRP A 205 -2.64 2.32 -10.08
C TRP A 205 -1.47 1.42 -10.48
N HIS A 206 -1.35 1.17 -11.80
CA HIS A 206 -0.21 0.46 -12.37
C HIS A 206 0.76 1.47 -13.02
N GLU A 207 1.96 1.61 -12.45
CA GLU A 207 3.05 2.32 -13.11
C GLU A 207 3.78 1.36 -14.04
N ARG A 208 3.63 1.59 -15.33
CA ARG A 208 4.30 0.83 -16.39
C ARG A 208 5.21 1.77 -17.14
N PHE A 209 6.48 1.42 -17.22
CA PHE A 209 7.46 2.16 -18.00
C PHE A 209 7.46 1.62 -19.43
N GLU A 210 7.38 2.51 -20.41
CA GLU A 210 7.51 2.15 -21.83
C GLU A 210 8.96 1.77 -22.13
N MET A 211 9.17 0.72 -22.93
CA MET A 211 10.51 0.44 -23.44
C MET A 211 10.87 1.52 -24.44
N ASP A 212 12.08 2.11 -24.30
CA ASP A 212 12.61 3.07 -25.27
C ASP A 212 12.56 2.44 -26.68
N GLY A 213 11.64 2.88 -27.51
CA GLY A 213 11.51 2.45 -28.91
C GLY A 213 10.11 2.11 -29.41
N GLU A 214 9.13 1.83 -28.56
CA GLU A 214 7.75 1.66 -28.99
C GLU A 214 6.95 2.96 -28.90
N LYS A 215 6.81 3.65 -30.06
CA LYS A 215 5.88 4.76 -30.19
C LYS A 215 4.47 4.24 -29.90
N ARG A 216 3.76 4.93 -28.99
CA ARG A 216 2.32 4.74 -28.80
C ARG A 216 1.62 4.70 -30.17
N ASN A 217 1.12 3.56 -30.55
CA ASN A 217 -0.07 3.54 -31.36
C ASN A 217 -1.25 3.83 -30.42
N SER A 218 -1.57 5.13 -30.34
CA SER A 218 -2.81 5.58 -29.78
C SER A 218 -3.94 5.09 -30.68
N LEU A 219 -4.67 4.08 -30.25
CA LEU A 219 -6.04 3.85 -30.72
C LEU A 219 -6.80 3.13 -29.59
N ASP A 220 -7.83 3.85 -29.15
CA ASP A 220 -9.03 3.50 -28.39
C ASP A 220 -8.90 3.41 -26.86
#